data_d0eba65ec363a82e4d4b57abc5b4b2b8
#
_entry.id   d0eba65ec363a82e4d4b57abc5b4b2b8
#
_cell.length_a   1.000
_cell.length_b   1.000
_cell.length_c   1.000
_cell.angle_alpha   90.00
_cell.angle_beta   90.00
_cell.angle_gamma   90.00
#
_symmetry.space_group_name_H-M   'P 1'
#
loop_
_entity.id
_entity.type
_entity.pdbx_description
1 polymer ?
#
loop_
_entity_poly.entity_id
_entity_poly.type
_entity_poly.pdbx_seq_one_letter_code
_entity_poly.pdbx_strand_id
1 'polypeptide(L)'
;ITTGEGGMVVTDDEEMAADLRSLRNQGRDTDGTWLNHVQLGYNYRMDELSAAIGLAQVERRAELSVGRARAAAAYARALASLEWVTPPRAGPDESVDWFVYVVRLHPDVDRGRLMADLAERGVPSRPYFNPLHLQPLYREQLGHGPGDFPVTERIAATTLALPWSSQLSDAEVEYVVEMLDEALRKQVA
;
A
#
# COMPACT_ATOMS: atom_id res chain seq x y z
N ILE A 1 -2.17 1.81 10.09
CA ILE A 1 -3.41 1.72 10.88
C ILE A 1 -4.57 1.33 9.98
N THR A 2 -5.60 0.71 10.55
CA THR A 2 -6.77 0.25 9.80
C THR A 2 -8.03 0.30 10.68
N THR A 3 -9.18 0.43 10.03
CA THR A 3 -10.51 0.25 10.66
C THR A 3 -11.30 -0.89 9.99
N GLY A 4 -10.61 -1.72 9.19
CA GLY A 4 -11.24 -2.61 8.21
C GLY A 4 -11.43 -1.82 6.92
N GLU A 5 -12.47 -1.02 6.86
CA GLU A 5 -12.67 0.03 5.86
C GLU A 5 -12.87 1.37 6.58
N GLY A 6 -12.38 2.46 5.99
CA GLY A 6 -12.53 3.79 6.55
C GLY A 6 -11.48 4.78 6.06
N GLY A 7 -11.62 6.02 6.50
CA GLY A 7 -10.68 7.09 6.18
C GLY A 7 -10.88 8.29 7.12
N MET A 8 -9.91 9.18 7.09
CA MET A 8 -9.92 10.41 7.87
C MET A 8 -9.47 11.56 6.98
N VAL A 9 -10.22 12.65 6.99
CA VAL A 9 -9.81 13.92 6.42
C VAL A 9 -9.56 14.90 7.58
N VAL A 10 -8.43 15.56 7.58
CA VAL A 10 -8.06 16.61 8.53
C VAL A 10 -7.84 17.92 7.78
N THR A 11 -8.33 19.01 8.32
CA THR A 11 -8.21 20.35 7.74
C THR A 11 -8.32 21.41 8.82
N ASP A 12 -7.65 22.53 8.63
CA ASP A 12 -7.78 23.75 9.45
C ASP A 12 -8.81 24.73 8.83
N ASP A 13 -9.39 24.42 7.68
CA ASP A 13 -10.43 25.18 7.01
C ASP A 13 -11.81 24.76 7.56
N GLU A 14 -12.46 25.69 8.25
CA GLU A 14 -13.75 25.43 8.89
C GLU A 14 -14.89 25.23 7.88
N GLU A 15 -14.86 25.92 6.72
CA GLU A 15 -15.85 25.76 5.66
C GLU A 15 -15.73 24.38 5.03
N MET A 16 -14.52 23.98 4.67
CA MET A 16 -14.23 22.62 4.17
C MET A 16 -14.65 21.55 5.19
N ALA A 17 -14.38 21.76 6.48
CA ALA A 17 -14.78 20.83 7.53
C ALA A 17 -16.30 20.67 7.64
N ALA A 18 -17.05 21.77 7.48
CA ALA A 18 -18.52 21.74 7.47
C ALA A 18 -19.05 21.00 6.24
N ASP A 19 -18.52 21.28 5.06
CA ASP A 19 -18.86 20.59 3.82
C ASP A 19 -18.62 19.08 3.91
N LEU A 20 -17.46 18.68 4.41
CA LEU A 20 -17.11 17.25 4.58
C LEU A 20 -18.06 16.55 5.56
N ARG A 21 -18.48 17.23 6.65
CA ARG A 21 -19.49 16.70 7.58
C ARG A 21 -20.84 16.51 6.91
N SER A 22 -21.25 17.45 6.06
CA SER A 22 -22.47 17.34 5.26
C SER A 22 -22.37 16.20 4.26
N LEU A 23 -21.34 16.18 3.42
CA LEU A 23 -21.13 15.18 2.37
C LEU A 23 -21.13 13.74 2.91
N ARG A 24 -20.42 13.46 4.00
CA ARG A 24 -20.38 12.14 4.64
C ARG A 24 -21.72 11.71 5.25
N ASN A 25 -22.61 12.69 5.51
CA ASN A 25 -23.91 12.48 6.12
C ASN A 25 -25.06 12.75 5.14
N GLN A 26 -24.94 12.22 3.92
CA GLN A 26 -25.97 12.29 2.88
C GLN A 26 -26.23 13.72 2.36
N GLY A 27 -25.31 14.65 2.52
CA GLY A 27 -25.50 16.05 2.12
C GLY A 27 -26.48 16.81 3.02
N ARG A 28 -26.68 16.37 4.25
CA ARG A 28 -27.54 17.07 5.21
C ARG A 28 -26.90 18.36 5.69
N ASP A 29 -27.79 19.33 6.01
CA ASP A 29 -27.39 20.56 6.67
C ASP A 29 -26.72 20.27 8.02
N THR A 30 -25.78 21.12 8.39
CA THR A 30 -25.05 21.04 9.67
C THR A 30 -25.75 21.85 10.79
N ASP A 31 -26.83 22.54 10.50
CA ASP A 31 -27.63 23.32 11.45
C ASP A 31 -28.53 22.48 12.36
N GLY A 32 -28.57 21.17 12.17
CA GLY A 32 -29.36 20.23 12.93
C GLY A 32 -30.78 20.03 12.42
N THR A 33 -31.17 20.66 11.32
CA THR A 33 -32.49 20.49 10.70
C THR A 33 -32.65 19.06 10.19
N TRP A 34 -33.68 18.38 10.65
CA TRP A 34 -33.92 16.98 10.33
C TRP A 34 -34.29 16.80 8.85
N LEU A 35 -33.52 15.94 8.14
CA LEU A 35 -33.73 15.59 6.73
C LEU A 35 -33.65 16.76 5.74
N ASN A 36 -33.04 17.89 6.09
CA ASN A 36 -32.70 18.93 5.14
C ASN A 36 -31.42 18.56 4.39
N HIS A 37 -31.52 18.21 3.10
CA HIS A 37 -30.40 17.86 2.24
C HIS A 37 -30.04 19.05 1.37
N VAL A 38 -28.90 19.66 1.62
CA VAL A 38 -28.47 20.89 0.92
C VAL A 38 -27.53 20.64 -0.23
N GLN A 39 -26.99 19.41 -0.32
CA GLN A 39 -26.11 18.98 -1.40
C GLN A 39 -26.15 17.45 -1.60
N LEU A 40 -25.58 17.00 -2.72
CA LEU A 40 -25.43 15.57 -2.98
C LEU A 40 -24.34 14.98 -2.08
N GLY A 41 -24.70 14.05 -1.22
CA GLY A 41 -23.77 13.37 -0.32
C GLY A 41 -24.07 11.90 -0.17
N TYR A 42 -23.18 11.20 0.51
CA TYR A 42 -23.24 9.75 0.71
C TYR A 42 -23.38 9.37 2.18
N ASN A 43 -23.68 8.12 2.46
CA ASN A 43 -23.63 7.59 3.80
C ASN A 43 -22.21 7.09 4.12
N TYR A 44 -21.29 8.02 4.38
CA TYR A 44 -19.90 7.74 4.74
C TYR A 44 -19.65 7.95 6.24
N ARG A 45 -20.68 7.79 7.06
CA ARG A 45 -20.52 7.79 8.52
C ARG A 45 -19.79 6.53 8.95
N MET A 46 -18.68 6.72 9.68
CA MET A 46 -17.99 5.61 10.33
C MET A 46 -18.90 5.03 11.42
N ASP A 47 -19.06 3.71 11.44
CA ASP A 47 -19.79 3.04 12.52
C ASP A 47 -18.95 2.95 13.81
N GLU A 48 -19.61 2.72 14.95
CA GLU A 48 -18.95 2.71 16.27
C GLU A 48 -17.92 1.59 16.44
N LEU A 49 -18.10 0.45 15.77
CA LEU A 49 -17.15 -0.66 15.84
C LEU A 49 -15.86 -0.29 15.09
N SER A 50 -15.98 0.24 13.88
CA SER A 50 -14.84 0.73 13.09
C SER A 50 -14.15 1.90 13.81
N ALA A 51 -14.90 2.80 14.43
CA ALA A 51 -14.35 3.91 15.21
C ALA A 51 -13.57 3.42 16.44
N ALA A 52 -14.07 2.43 17.17
CA ALA A 52 -13.39 1.83 18.31
C ALA A 52 -12.06 1.16 17.90
N ILE A 53 -12.06 0.42 16.77
CA ILE A 53 -10.84 -0.14 16.19
C ILE A 53 -9.86 0.98 15.83
N GLY A 54 -10.35 2.04 15.16
CA GLY A 54 -9.54 3.20 14.78
C GLY A 54 -8.88 3.88 15.96
N LEU A 55 -9.62 4.08 17.06
CA LEU A 55 -9.09 4.66 18.30
C LEU A 55 -7.93 3.83 18.85
N ALA A 56 -8.12 2.51 18.99
CA ALA A 56 -7.06 1.60 19.46
C ALA A 56 -5.84 1.59 18.53
N GLN A 57 -6.04 1.70 17.21
CA GLN A 57 -4.95 1.79 16.24
C GLN A 57 -4.17 3.11 16.37
N VAL A 58 -4.85 4.23 16.60
CA VAL A 58 -4.21 5.55 16.78
C VAL A 58 -3.41 5.59 18.08
N GLU A 59 -3.96 5.06 19.18
CA GLU A 59 -3.27 4.94 20.46
C GLU A 59 -1.98 4.12 20.37
N ARG A 60 -1.98 3.07 19.53
CA ARG A 60 -0.83 2.19 19.31
C ARG A 60 0.06 2.62 18.12
N ARG A 61 -0.17 3.78 17.51
CA ARG A 61 0.54 4.21 16.31
C ARG A 61 2.06 4.14 16.44
N ALA A 62 2.61 4.63 17.55
CA ALA A 62 4.06 4.65 17.76
C ALA A 62 4.65 3.24 17.79
N GLU A 63 4.00 2.29 18.49
CA GLU A 63 4.40 0.87 18.53
C GLU A 63 4.37 0.25 17.13
N LEU A 64 3.30 0.49 16.38
CA LEU A 64 3.13 -0.06 15.03
C LEU A 64 4.18 0.49 14.06
N SER A 65 4.49 1.80 14.12
CA SER A 65 5.53 2.42 13.28
C SER A 65 6.93 1.89 13.60
N VAL A 66 7.27 1.71 14.88
CA VAL A 66 8.55 1.09 15.29
C VAL A 66 8.66 -0.35 14.78
N GLY A 67 7.61 -1.15 14.90
CA GLY A 67 7.59 -2.52 14.39
C GLY A 67 7.82 -2.58 12.87
N ARG A 68 7.16 -1.69 12.12
CA ARG A 68 7.34 -1.58 10.66
C ARG A 68 8.74 -1.12 10.28
N ALA A 69 9.29 -0.12 10.95
CA ALA A 69 10.64 0.35 10.71
C ALA A 69 11.67 -0.76 10.95
N ARG A 70 11.49 -1.56 12.01
CA ARG A 70 12.33 -2.74 12.31
C ARG A 70 12.27 -3.77 11.19
N ALA A 71 11.07 -4.16 10.75
CA ALA A 71 10.88 -5.12 9.67
C ALA A 71 11.49 -4.61 8.34
N ALA A 72 11.32 -3.31 8.01
CA ALA A 72 11.95 -2.70 6.84
C ALA A 72 13.47 -2.75 6.90
N ALA A 73 14.06 -2.47 8.06
CA ALA A 73 15.51 -2.56 8.26
C ALA A 73 16.01 -4.01 8.16
N ALA A 74 15.25 -5.00 8.64
CA ALA A 74 15.58 -6.42 8.49
C ALA A 74 15.58 -6.83 7.00
N TYR A 75 14.55 -6.48 6.24
CA TYR A 75 14.53 -6.71 4.78
C TYR A 75 15.70 -6.02 4.06
N ALA A 76 15.96 -4.75 4.39
CA ALA A 76 17.05 -4.00 3.75
C ALA A 76 18.43 -4.68 3.98
N ARG A 77 18.66 -5.22 5.17
CA ARG A 77 19.89 -5.98 5.49
C ARG A 77 19.93 -7.32 4.73
N ALA A 78 18.86 -8.09 4.79
CA ALA A 78 18.82 -9.43 4.19
C ALA A 78 18.90 -9.38 2.65
N LEU A 79 18.31 -8.36 2.02
CA LEU A 79 18.33 -8.18 0.56
C LEU A 79 19.63 -7.54 0.03
N ALA A 80 20.52 -7.06 0.90
CA ALA A 80 21.70 -6.27 0.49
C ALA A 80 22.66 -7.02 -0.45
N SER A 81 22.69 -8.34 -0.38
CA SER A 81 23.54 -9.20 -1.21
C SER A 81 22.88 -9.73 -2.49
N LEU A 82 21.58 -9.47 -2.70
CA LEU A 82 20.84 -9.95 -3.86
C LEU A 82 20.98 -8.97 -5.04
N GLU A 83 21.75 -9.34 -6.05
CA GLU A 83 21.99 -8.48 -7.22
C GLU A 83 20.75 -8.25 -8.08
N TRP A 84 19.80 -9.19 -8.08
CA TRP A 84 18.58 -9.17 -8.90
C TRP A 84 17.41 -8.42 -8.25
N VAL A 85 17.62 -7.87 -7.05
CA VAL A 85 16.57 -7.19 -6.25
C VAL A 85 17.07 -5.86 -5.74
N THR A 86 16.33 -4.80 -6.01
CA THR A 86 16.60 -3.47 -5.45
C THR A 86 15.56 -3.17 -4.36
N PRO A 87 15.95 -3.11 -3.07
CA PRO A 87 15.06 -2.71 -1.99
C PRO A 87 14.67 -1.22 -2.11
N PRO A 88 13.51 -0.83 -1.54
CA PRO A 88 13.13 0.57 -1.46
C PRO A 88 14.08 1.32 -0.53
N ARG A 89 14.33 2.60 -0.83
CA ARG A 89 15.19 3.48 -0.02
C ARG A 89 14.48 4.79 0.25
N ALA A 90 14.60 5.28 1.47
CA ALA A 90 14.27 6.66 1.81
C ALA A 90 15.39 7.59 1.34
N GLY A 91 15.06 8.79 0.91
CA GLY A 91 16.03 9.87 0.72
C GLY A 91 16.63 10.34 2.07
N PRO A 92 17.73 11.10 2.03
CA PRO A 92 18.46 11.52 3.24
C PRO A 92 17.61 12.35 4.21
N ASP A 93 16.63 13.09 3.69
CA ASP A 93 15.76 13.98 4.46
C ASP A 93 14.32 13.45 4.54
N GLU A 94 14.10 12.16 4.23
CA GLU A 94 12.78 11.54 4.19
C GLU A 94 12.57 10.59 5.36
N SER A 95 11.38 10.65 5.96
CA SER A 95 10.88 9.66 6.92
C SER A 95 9.78 8.83 6.27
N VAL A 96 9.93 7.53 6.26
CA VAL A 96 8.96 6.61 5.67
C VAL A 96 8.19 5.87 6.76
N ASP A 97 6.87 6.05 6.81
CA ASP A 97 5.99 5.21 7.61
C ASP A 97 5.51 4.03 6.74
N TRP A 98 6.24 2.94 6.82
CA TRP A 98 6.08 1.76 5.97
C TRP A 98 4.70 1.11 6.13
N PHE A 99 3.88 1.10 5.08
CA PHE A 99 2.61 0.36 5.06
C PHE A 99 2.67 -0.89 4.16
N VAL A 100 3.65 -0.95 3.28
CA VAL A 100 3.96 -2.06 2.37
C VAL A 100 5.46 -2.08 2.13
N TYR A 101 6.02 -3.25 1.79
CA TYR A 101 7.43 -3.36 1.40
C TYR A 101 7.52 -3.85 -0.05
N VAL A 102 7.86 -2.94 -0.96
CA VAL A 102 7.89 -3.19 -2.41
C VAL A 102 9.33 -3.14 -2.90
N VAL A 103 9.79 -4.23 -3.45
CA VAL A 103 11.11 -4.31 -4.11
C VAL A 103 10.96 -4.14 -5.62
N ARG A 104 12.06 -3.76 -6.29
CA ARG A 104 12.18 -3.82 -7.74
C ARG A 104 13.05 -5.00 -8.14
N LEU A 105 12.55 -5.79 -9.05
CA LEU A 105 13.27 -6.90 -9.67
C LEU A 105 14.10 -6.37 -10.86
N HIS A 106 15.17 -7.08 -11.18
CA HIS A 106 15.88 -6.85 -12.44
C HIS A 106 14.92 -7.08 -13.63
N PRO A 107 15.01 -6.33 -14.74
CA PRO A 107 14.10 -6.49 -15.88
C PRO A 107 14.07 -7.89 -16.51
N ASP A 108 15.15 -8.64 -16.42
CA ASP A 108 15.27 -9.99 -16.97
C ASP A 108 14.60 -11.07 -16.11
N VAL A 109 14.11 -10.73 -14.92
CA VAL A 109 13.39 -11.67 -14.06
C VAL A 109 11.94 -11.81 -14.52
N ASP A 110 11.52 -13.04 -14.79
CA ASP A 110 10.10 -13.36 -14.97
C ASP A 110 9.37 -13.29 -13.62
N ARG A 111 8.75 -12.14 -13.34
CA ARG A 111 8.00 -11.92 -12.12
C ARG A 111 6.85 -12.91 -11.93
N GLY A 112 6.19 -13.33 -13.01
CA GLY A 112 5.08 -14.28 -12.93
C GLY A 112 5.54 -15.63 -12.42
N ARG A 113 6.61 -16.14 -13.01
CA ARG A 113 7.24 -17.41 -12.58
C ARG A 113 7.78 -17.29 -11.15
N LEU A 114 8.44 -16.18 -10.81
CA LEU A 114 8.95 -15.94 -9.47
C LEU A 114 7.83 -15.97 -8.42
N MET A 115 6.70 -15.31 -8.69
CA MET A 115 5.55 -15.31 -7.79
C MET A 115 4.94 -16.71 -7.61
N ALA A 116 4.90 -17.52 -8.66
CA ALA A 116 4.44 -18.90 -8.58
C ALA A 116 5.38 -19.75 -7.69
N ASP A 117 6.69 -19.67 -7.92
CA ASP A 117 7.69 -20.37 -7.12
C ASP A 117 7.66 -19.98 -5.64
N LEU A 118 7.47 -18.69 -5.36
CA LEU A 118 7.32 -18.18 -3.99
C LEU A 118 6.04 -18.69 -3.32
N ALA A 119 4.93 -18.71 -4.05
CA ALA A 119 3.65 -19.22 -3.53
C ALA A 119 3.71 -20.72 -3.15
N GLU A 120 4.39 -21.55 -3.94
CA GLU A 120 4.62 -22.96 -3.62
C GLU A 120 5.42 -23.16 -2.32
N ARG A 121 6.23 -22.16 -1.94
CA ARG A 121 7.04 -22.15 -0.72
C ARG A 121 6.35 -21.43 0.44
N GLY A 122 5.05 -21.08 0.29
CA GLY A 122 4.27 -20.38 1.32
C GLY A 122 4.61 -18.90 1.48
N VAL A 123 5.31 -18.29 0.51
CA VAL A 123 5.63 -16.85 0.51
C VAL A 123 4.66 -16.10 -0.41
N PRO A 124 3.59 -15.49 0.11
CA PRO A 124 2.66 -14.72 -0.69
C PRO A 124 3.31 -13.43 -1.20
N SER A 125 3.12 -13.13 -2.46
CA SER A 125 3.62 -11.90 -3.09
C SER A 125 2.61 -11.35 -4.08
N ARG A 126 2.72 -10.06 -4.45
CA ARG A 126 1.80 -9.39 -5.38
C ARG A 126 2.54 -8.38 -6.24
N PRO A 127 2.13 -8.17 -7.52
CA PRO A 127 2.57 -7.01 -8.29
C PRO A 127 2.03 -5.73 -7.62
N TYR A 128 2.81 -4.64 -7.68
CA TYR A 128 2.43 -3.42 -6.98
C TYR A 128 2.79 -2.15 -7.76
N PHE A 129 1.90 -1.57 -8.57
CA PHE A 129 0.56 -1.97 -9.06
C PHE A 129 0.56 -2.13 -10.57
N ASN A 130 -0.55 -2.64 -11.16
CA ASN A 130 -0.79 -2.44 -12.58
C ASN A 130 -1.04 -0.95 -12.84
N PRO A 131 -0.47 -0.36 -13.92
CA PRO A 131 -0.65 1.05 -14.24
C PRO A 131 -2.11 1.44 -14.39
N LEU A 132 -2.57 2.49 -13.69
CA LEU A 132 -3.97 2.92 -13.73
C LEU A 132 -4.43 3.31 -15.13
N HIS A 133 -3.58 4.00 -15.90
CA HIS A 133 -3.90 4.43 -17.26
C HIS A 133 -4.13 3.24 -18.21
N LEU A 134 -3.62 2.04 -17.89
CA LEU A 134 -3.85 0.82 -18.67
C LEU A 134 -5.06 0.01 -18.20
N GLN A 135 -5.75 0.43 -17.13
CA GLN A 135 -6.98 -0.23 -16.72
C GLN A 135 -8.10 0.01 -17.76
N PRO A 136 -8.95 -0.99 -18.03
CA PRO A 136 -9.97 -0.86 -19.08
C PRO A 136 -10.81 0.41 -19.00
N LEU A 137 -11.28 0.75 -17.80
CA LEU A 137 -12.07 1.96 -17.55
C LEU A 137 -11.36 3.25 -17.99
N TYR A 138 -10.10 3.43 -17.60
CA TYR A 138 -9.34 4.65 -17.92
C TYR A 138 -8.90 4.70 -19.39
N ARG A 139 -8.61 3.55 -19.97
CA ARG A 139 -8.35 3.46 -21.42
C ARG A 139 -9.57 3.88 -22.24
N GLU A 140 -10.76 3.41 -21.85
CA GLU A 140 -12.00 3.73 -22.52
C GLU A 140 -12.38 5.21 -22.33
N GLN A 141 -12.30 5.74 -21.10
CA GLN A 141 -12.75 7.10 -20.79
C GLN A 141 -11.76 8.19 -21.17
N LEU A 142 -10.45 7.92 -21.06
CA LEU A 142 -9.40 8.92 -21.23
C LEU A 142 -8.53 8.70 -22.47
N GLY A 143 -8.74 7.59 -23.20
CA GLY A 143 -8.03 7.28 -24.43
C GLY A 143 -6.56 6.89 -24.25
N HIS A 144 -6.13 6.58 -23.04
CA HIS A 144 -4.75 6.18 -22.77
C HIS A 144 -4.41 4.80 -23.32
N GLY A 145 -3.11 4.62 -23.65
CA GLY A 145 -2.58 3.37 -24.16
C GLY A 145 -1.16 3.05 -23.64
N PRO A 146 -0.64 1.86 -24.01
CA PRO A 146 0.74 1.52 -23.73
C PRO A 146 1.71 2.53 -24.33
N GLY A 147 2.70 2.96 -23.56
CA GLY A 147 3.71 3.94 -23.95
C GLY A 147 3.42 5.37 -23.52
N ASP A 148 2.18 5.69 -23.08
CA ASP A 148 1.84 7.04 -22.63
C ASP A 148 2.59 7.46 -21.36
N PHE A 149 2.85 6.49 -20.47
CA PHE A 149 3.58 6.70 -19.21
C PHE A 149 4.72 5.68 -19.04
N PRO A 150 5.79 5.77 -19.84
CA PRO A 150 6.81 4.72 -19.95
C PRO A 150 7.58 4.48 -18.64
N VAL A 151 7.73 5.49 -17.79
CA VAL A 151 8.36 5.33 -16.47
C VAL A 151 7.46 4.48 -15.55
N THR A 152 6.18 4.79 -15.48
CA THR A 152 5.19 4.04 -14.70
C THR A 152 5.11 2.59 -15.17
N GLU A 153 5.03 2.36 -16.46
CA GLU A 153 4.93 1.04 -17.06
C GLU A 153 6.17 0.19 -16.74
N ARG A 154 7.37 0.76 -16.91
CA ARG A 154 8.62 0.08 -16.58
C ARG A 154 8.72 -0.29 -15.09
N ILE A 155 8.35 0.63 -14.19
CA ILE A 155 8.36 0.38 -12.74
C ILE A 155 7.33 -0.70 -12.41
N ALA A 156 6.10 -0.57 -12.88
CA ALA A 156 5.04 -1.54 -12.62
C ALA A 156 5.36 -2.96 -13.12
N ALA A 157 6.11 -3.08 -14.21
CA ALA A 157 6.55 -4.36 -14.74
C ALA A 157 7.50 -5.10 -13.79
N THR A 158 8.29 -4.38 -12.99
CA THR A 158 9.37 -4.93 -12.15
C THR A 158 9.08 -4.93 -10.65
N THR A 159 8.03 -4.26 -10.18
CA THR A 159 7.72 -4.18 -8.74
C THR A 159 7.07 -5.45 -8.20
N LEU A 160 7.47 -5.82 -6.99
CA LEU A 160 6.95 -6.96 -6.23
C LEU A 160 6.79 -6.57 -4.77
N ALA A 161 5.56 -6.69 -4.23
CA ALA A 161 5.30 -6.55 -2.80
C ALA A 161 5.61 -7.88 -2.09
N LEU A 162 6.45 -7.82 -1.07
CA LEU A 162 6.78 -8.92 -0.19
C LEU A 162 5.84 -8.97 1.03
N PRO A 163 5.75 -10.10 1.76
CA PRO A 163 4.99 -10.20 2.99
C PRO A 163 5.34 -9.08 3.96
N TRP A 164 4.31 -8.45 4.55
CA TRP A 164 4.50 -7.25 5.33
C TRP A 164 3.61 -7.19 6.57
N SER A 165 4.23 -6.96 7.73
CA SER A 165 3.54 -6.74 9.01
C SER A 165 4.48 -6.04 9.99
N SER A 166 3.94 -5.25 10.93
CA SER A 166 4.68 -4.70 12.06
C SER A 166 5.20 -5.77 13.04
N GLN A 167 4.68 -6.99 12.95
CA GLN A 167 5.01 -8.11 13.83
C GLN A 167 5.95 -9.13 13.20
N LEU A 168 6.34 -8.97 11.92
CA LEU A 168 7.29 -9.88 11.28
C LEU A 168 8.57 -10.00 12.12
N SER A 169 8.95 -11.23 12.45
CA SER A 169 10.21 -11.54 13.09
C SER A 169 11.37 -11.49 12.09
N ASP A 170 12.60 -11.33 12.58
CA ASP A 170 13.78 -11.37 11.72
C ASP A 170 13.91 -12.74 11.03
N ALA A 171 13.56 -13.85 11.69
CA ALA A 171 13.57 -15.18 11.10
C ALA A 171 12.57 -15.35 9.96
N GLU A 172 11.38 -14.76 10.07
CA GLU A 172 10.40 -14.76 8.96
C GLU A 172 10.89 -13.93 7.76
N VAL A 173 11.54 -12.79 8.02
CA VAL A 173 12.17 -11.99 6.97
C VAL A 173 13.30 -12.76 6.28
N GLU A 174 14.18 -13.41 7.06
CA GLU A 174 15.27 -14.25 6.53
C GLU A 174 14.72 -15.37 5.67
N TYR A 175 13.69 -16.07 6.13
CA TYR A 175 13.02 -17.11 5.34
C TYR A 175 12.48 -16.59 4.00
N VAL A 176 11.78 -15.45 4.01
CA VAL A 176 11.25 -14.83 2.78
C VAL A 176 12.38 -14.53 1.80
N VAL A 177 13.49 -13.97 2.29
CA VAL A 177 14.63 -13.59 1.44
C VAL A 177 15.39 -14.81 0.93
N GLU A 178 15.54 -15.86 1.73
CA GLU A 178 16.12 -17.14 1.31
C GLU A 178 15.31 -17.77 0.18
N MET A 179 13.98 -17.85 0.33
CA MET A 179 13.09 -18.39 -0.70
C MET A 179 13.12 -17.55 -1.98
N LEU A 180 13.24 -16.24 -1.83
CA LEU A 180 13.38 -15.31 -2.96
C LEU A 180 14.71 -15.53 -3.71
N ASP A 181 15.83 -15.66 -3.01
CA ASP A 181 17.15 -15.90 -3.60
C ASP A 181 17.18 -17.25 -4.34
N GLU A 182 16.66 -18.32 -3.72
CA GLU A 182 16.59 -19.62 -4.37
C GLU A 182 15.74 -19.63 -5.64
N ALA A 183 14.58 -18.94 -5.62
CA ALA A 183 13.71 -18.85 -6.77
C ALA A 183 14.33 -18.02 -7.91
N LEU A 184 15.07 -16.96 -7.57
CA LEU A 184 15.80 -16.14 -8.54
C LEU A 184 16.96 -16.94 -9.19
N ARG A 185 17.76 -17.65 -8.40
CA ARG A 185 18.87 -18.49 -8.91
C ARG A 185 18.41 -19.52 -9.94
N LYS A 186 17.19 -20.07 -9.81
CA LYS A 186 16.61 -21.01 -10.79
C LYS A 186 16.22 -20.34 -12.11
N GLN A 187 16.07 -19.04 -12.14
CA GLN A 187 15.71 -18.32 -13.37
C GLN A 187 16.91 -17.79 -14.14
N VAL A 188 18.01 -17.51 -13.42
CA VAL A 188 19.20 -16.85 -13.99
C VAL A 188 20.39 -17.80 -14.15
N ALA A 189 20.23 -19.06 -13.77
CA ALA A 189 21.17 -20.15 -14.05
C ALA A 189 20.95 -20.70 -15.44
#